data_cb32282b64f196eb0e41d5e5f9429059
#
_entry.id   cb32282b64f196eb0e41d5e5f9429059
#
_cell.length_a   1.000
_cell.length_b   1.000
_cell.length_c   1.000
_cell.angle_alpha   90.00
_cell.angle_beta   90.00
_cell.angle_gamma   90.00
#
_symmetry.space_group_name_H-M   'P 1'
#
loop_
_entity.id
_entity.type
_entity.pdbx_description
1 polymer ?
#
loop_
_entity_poly.entity_id
_entity_poly.type
_entity_poly.pdbx_seq_one_letter_code
_entity_poly.pdbx_strand_id
1 'polypeptide(L)'
;MRKIALLCLLLLCFSQLRAQRSAISVGWEPAFQGFGISFDRRVAPKSHWGFRVGAGFTSFDQKRTNNYREKGVTLPFEVNFLAGGKHHKFEAGMGTTAAYMWYRYDEDSESSHDFDCSGMYQRSQQIEHRFSSHEIGKFNQIFYLSAGYRLQFAKGPVVRAGFTLHDNLHINELIEDTDDVFHPYLSIGYTF
;
A
#
# COMPACT_ATOMS: atom_id res chain seq x y z
N MET A 1 30.84 12.50 -14.21
CA MET A 1 31.11 11.20 -14.86
C MET A 1 30.42 10.01 -14.19
N ARG A 2 30.50 9.83 -12.85
CA ARG A 2 29.84 8.71 -12.14
C ARG A 2 28.31 8.64 -12.34
N LYS A 3 27.59 9.78 -12.35
CA LYS A 3 26.12 9.82 -12.52
C LYS A 3 25.68 9.40 -13.92
N ILE A 4 26.47 9.74 -14.95
CA ILE A 4 26.20 9.35 -16.35
C ILE A 4 26.46 7.85 -16.53
N ALA A 5 27.53 7.32 -15.94
CA ALA A 5 27.82 5.88 -15.96
C ALA A 5 26.72 5.05 -15.29
N LEU A 6 26.16 5.54 -14.18
CA LEU A 6 25.03 4.89 -13.48
C LEU A 6 23.75 4.91 -14.32
N LEU A 7 23.47 6.03 -15.02
CA LEU A 7 22.34 6.16 -15.92
C LEU A 7 22.49 5.24 -17.13
N CYS A 8 23.70 5.16 -17.72
CA CYS A 8 23.99 4.24 -18.82
C CYS A 8 23.89 2.77 -18.40
N LEU A 9 24.35 2.42 -17.19
CA LEU A 9 24.20 1.08 -16.64
C LEU A 9 22.73 0.72 -16.44
N LEU A 10 21.92 1.65 -15.92
CA LEU A 10 20.47 1.51 -15.81
C LEU A 10 19.81 1.31 -17.17
N LEU A 11 20.15 2.13 -18.17
CA LEU A 11 19.63 2.00 -19.54
C LEU A 11 20.05 0.69 -20.22
N LEU A 12 21.28 0.22 -19.99
CA LEU A 12 21.75 -1.08 -20.46
C LEU A 12 20.99 -2.25 -19.79
N CYS A 13 20.68 -2.15 -18.52
CA CYS A 13 19.81 -3.13 -17.85
C CYS A 13 18.40 -3.16 -18.47
N PHE A 14 17.86 -2.02 -18.89
CA PHE A 14 16.56 -1.96 -19.58
C PHE A 14 16.60 -2.51 -21.02
N SER A 15 17.75 -2.45 -21.72
CA SER A 15 17.86 -2.95 -23.11
C SER A 15 17.84 -4.48 -23.23
N GLN A 16 18.17 -5.21 -22.16
CA GLN A 16 18.07 -6.67 -22.07
C GLN A 16 16.61 -7.18 -21.93
N LEU A 17 15.64 -6.28 -21.91
CA LEU A 17 14.23 -6.60 -21.65
C LEU A 17 13.48 -7.29 -22.80
N ARG A 18 14.07 -7.39 -23.99
CA ARG A 18 13.36 -7.83 -25.21
C ARG A 18 12.96 -9.31 -25.29
N ALA A 19 13.49 -10.16 -24.41
CA ALA A 19 13.23 -11.62 -24.50
C ALA A 19 12.35 -12.18 -23.37
N GLN A 20 11.92 -11.36 -22.40
CA GLN A 20 11.22 -11.82 -21.22
C GLN A 20 9.81 -11.22 -21.17
N ARG A 21 8.82 -12.05 -20.85
CA ARG A 21 7.44 -11.58 -20.67
C ARG A 21 7.36 -10.64 -19.47
N SER A 22 7.14 -9.38 -19.76
CA SER A 22 6.94 -8.33 -18.78
C SER A 22 5.50 -7.81 -18.85
N ALA A 23 4.95 -7.36 -17.74
CA ALA A 23 3.65 -6.74 -17.69
C ALA A 23 3.70 -5.51 -16.79
N ILE A 24 2.94 -4.49 -17.19
CA ILE A 24 2.63 -3.35 -16.33
C ILE A 24 1.15 -3.46 -15.99
N SER A 25 0.80 -3.29 -14.72
CA SER A 25 -0.58 -3.30 -14.27
C SER A 25 -0.86 -2.18 -13.27
N VAL A 26 -2.11 -1.77 -13.24
CA VAL A 26 -2.66 -0.86 -12.24
C VAL A 26 -3.81 -1.56 -11.55
N GLY A 27 -4.01 -1.30 -10.28
CA GLY A 27 -5.10 -1.94 -9.56
C GLY A 27 -5.20 -1.52 -8.12
N TRP A 28 -6.25 -2.04 -7.51
CA TRP A 28 -6.45 -1.99 -6.09
C TRP A 28 -5.90 -3.30 -5.50
N GLU A 29 -4.82 -3.19 -4.76
CA GLU A 29 -4.14 -4.32 -4.16
C GLU A 29 -3.76 -3.98 -2.72
N PRO A 30 -3.97 -4.89 -1.77
CA PRO A 30 -3.56 -4.68 -0.37
C PRO A 30 -2.05 -4.47 -0.22
N ALA A 31 -1.25 -5.06 -1.09
CA ALA A 31 0.20 -4.81 -1.15
C ALA A 31 0.55 -3.32 -1.36
N PHE A 32 -0.35 -2.55 -1.99
CA PHE A 32 -0.25 -1.09 -2.10
C PHE A 32 -0.95 -0.35 -0.97
N GLN A 33 -1.68 -1.06 -0.10
CA GLN A 33 -2.63 -0.48 0.86
C GLN A 33 -3.67 0.45 0.19
N GLY A 34 -3.97 0.20 -1.09
CA GLY A 34 -4.85 1.02 -1.90
C GLY A 34 -4.61 0.83 -3.39
N PHE A 35 -4.47 1.94 -4.12
CA PHE A 35 -4.22 1.92 -5.55
C PHE A 35 -2.73 2.03 -5.87
N GLY A 36 -2.29 1.31 -6.91
CA GLY A 36 -0.90 1.35 -7.32
C GLY A 36 -0.68 0.90 -8.75
N ILE A 37 0.57 1.07 -9.17
CA ILE A 37 1.12 0.57 -10.42
C ILE A 37 2.19 -0.45 -10.11
N SER A 38 2.21 -1.55 -10.85
CA SER A 38 3.21 -2.60 -10.70
C SER A 38 3.84 -3.00 -12.03
N PHE A 39 5.08 -3.39 -11.96
CA PHE A 39 5.85 -4.02 -13.02
C PHE A 39 6.15 -5.47 -12.61
N ASP A 40 5.71 -6.41 -13.44
CA ASP A 40 5.92 -7.85 -13.25
C ASP A 40 6.83 -8.37 -14.35
N ARG A 41 7.79 -9.22 -13.98
CA ARG A 41 8.73 -9.83 -14.93
C ARG A 41 9.01 -11.27 -14.57
N ARG A 42 9.08 -12.12 -15.59
CA ARG A 42 9.54 -13.51 -15.42
C ARG A 42 11.07 -13.56 -15.37
N VAL A 43 11.61 -14.45 -14.52
CA VAL A 43 13.06 -14.66 -14.38
C VAL A 43 13.67 -15.16 -15.70
N ALA A 44 12.93 -15.97 -16.43
CA ALA A 44 13.29 -16.45 -17.77
C ALA A 44 12.01 -16.63 -18.64
N PRO A 45 12.12 -16.68 -19.98
CA PRO A 45 10.97 -16.73 -20.89
C PRO A 45 10.00 -17.90 -20.64
N LYS A 46 10.50 -19.03 -20.15
CA LYS A 46 9.71 -20.22 -19.80
C LYS A 46 9.60 -20.47 -18.30
N SER A 47 10.12 -19.58 -17.47
CA SER A 47 10.11 -19.72 -16.03
C SER A 47 8.70 -19.50 -15.45
N HIS A 48 8.33 -20.35 -14.53
CA HIS A 48 7.15 -20.16 -13.68
C HIS A 48 7.40 -19.07 -12.63
N TRP A 49 8.66 -18.80 -12.28
CA TRP A 49 9.06 -17.80 -11.32
C TRP A 49 9.21 -16.42 -11.92
N GLY A 50 8.81 -15.43 -11.16
CA GLY A 50 8.98 -14.03 -11.51
C GLY A 50 9.07 -13.16 -10.28
N PHE A 51 9.22 -11.88 -10.53
CA PHE A 51 9.15 -10.87 -9.48
C PHE A 51 8.27 -9.72 -9.92
N ARG A 52 7.67 -9.06 -8.96
CA ARG A 52 6.87 -7.87 -9.15
C ARG A 52 7.37 -6.78 -8.21
N VAL A 53 7.49 -5.59 -8.75
CA VAL A 53 7.78 -4.37 -7.99
C VAL A 53 6.70 -3.35 -8.29
N GLY A 54 6.40 -2.49 -7.37
CA GLY A 54 5.36 -1.50 -7.58
C GLY A 54 5.53 -0.24 -6.75
N ALA A 55 4.64 0.69 -7.00
CA ALA A 55 4.47 1.89 -6.20
C ALA A 55 2.97 2.14 -6.01
N GLY A 56 2.57 2.42 -4.80
CA GLY A 56 1.19 2.66 -4.44
C GLY A 56 1.00 3.92 -3.62
N PHE A 57 -0.24 4.34 -3.56
CA PHE A 57 -0.68 5.44 -2.73
C PHE A 57 -1.94 5.03 -1.98
N THR A 58 -1.97 5.32 -0.70
CA THR A 58 -3.14 5.14 0.16
C THR A 58 -3.61 6.48 0.70
N SER A 59 -4.92 6.62 0.84
CA SER A 59 -5.55 7.76 1.51
C SER A 59 -6.84 7.28 2.16
N PHE A 60 -6.86 7.33 3.46
CA PHE A 60 -8.02 6.97 4.27
C PHE A 60 -8.42 8.17 5.13
N ASP A 61 -9.72 8.48 5.14
CA ASP A 61 -10.28 9.62 5.89
C ASP A 61 -11.46 9.10 6.72
N GLN A 62 -11.26 8.96 8.03
CA GLN A 62 -12.30 8.50 8.95
C GLN A 62 -12.85 9.69 9.74
N LYS A 63 -14.02 10.18 9.32
CA LYS A 63 -14.69 11.35 9.92
C LYS A 63 -15.59 11.05 11.12
N ARG A 64 -15.72 9.77 11.51
CA ARG A 64 -16.84 9.36 12.38
C ARG A 64 -16.68 9.64 13.87
N THR A 65 -15.47 9.72 14.41
CA THR A 65 -15.30 9.87 15.86
C THR A 65 -14.12 10.77 16.25
N ASN A 66 -13.01 10.67 15.55
CA ASN A 66 -11.84 11.52 15.73
C ASN A 66 -11.35 11.81 14.30
N ASN A 67 -11.40 13.02 13.81
CA ASN A 67 -10.93 13.41 12.46
C ASN A 67 -9.56 12.80 12.13
N TYR A 68 -9.54 11.46 11.98
CA TYR A 68 -8.35 10.69 11.70
C TYR A 68 -8.15 10.62 10.20
N ARG A 69 -7.01 11.10 9.75
CA ARG A 69 -6.62 11.04 8.34
C ARG A 69 -5.28 10.34 8.21
N GLU A 70 -5.29 9.34 7.37
CA GLU A 70 -4.12 8.56 7.00
C GLU A 70 -3.82 8.72 5.51
N LYS A 71 -2.56 9.00 5.18
CA LYS A 71 -2.05 9.04 3.81
C LYS A 71 -0.70 8.36 3.78
N GLY A 72 -0.37 7.71 2.67
CA GLY A 72 0.92 7.05 2.57
C GLY A 72 1.34 6.72 1.16
N VAL A 73 2.62 6.43 1.03
CA VAL A 73 3.22 5.86 -0.17
C VAL A 73 3.77 4.49 0.16
N THR A 74 3.64 3.56 -0.77
CA THR A 74 4.03 2.17 -0.59
C THR A 74 4.88 1.68 -1.75
N LEU A 75 5.85 0.84 -1.44
CA LEU A 75 6.77 0.21 -2.40
C LEU A 75 6.76 -1.30 -2.17
N PRO A 76 5.85 -2.06 -2.76
CA PRO A 76 5.82 -3.50 -2.67
C PRO A 76 6.87 -4.15 -3.57
N PHE A 77 7.43 -5.24 -3.04
CA PHE A 77 8.25 -6.21 -3.76
C PHE A 77 7.70 -7.61 -3.51
N GLU A 78 7.51 -8.39 -4.58
CA GLU A 78 6.96 -9.73 -4.51
C GLU A 78 7.73 -10.69 -5.41
N VAL A 79 7.99 -11.88 -4.93
CA VAL A 79 8.37 -13.03 -5.75
C VAL A 79 7.12 -13.86 -5.99
N ASN A 80 6.85 -14.18 -7.26
CA ASN A 80 5.63 -14.88 -7.63
C ASN A 80 5.90 -16.11 -8.50
N PHE A 81 5.01 -17.09 -8.37
CA PHE A 81 5.00 -18.34 -9.11
C PHE A 81 3.71 -18.42 -9.93
N LEU A 82 3.83 -18.76 -11.22
CA LEU A 82 2.69 -18.94 -12.11
C LEU A 82 2.61 -20.40 -12.56
N ALA A 83 1.47 -21.04 -12.30
CA ALA A 83 1.16 -22.37 -12.80
C ALA A 83 -0.09 -22.31 -13.70
N GLY A 84 -0.19 -23.17 -14.69
CA GLY A 84 -1.38 -23.30 -15.54
C GLY A 84 -1.11 -23.25 -17.03
N GLY A 85 -2.17 -22.98 -17.79
CA GLY A 85 -2.18 -23.01 -19.24
C GLY A 85 -1.62 -21.75 -19.91
N LYS A 86 -1.88 -21.64 -21.22
CA LYS A 86 -1.37 -20.55 -22.05
C LYS A 86 -1.85 -19.17 -21.60
N HIS A 87 -3.12 -19.05 -21.27
CA HIS A 87 -3.76 -17.78 -20.90
C HIS A 87 -4.22 -17.75 -19.45
N HIS A 88 -4.69 -18.88 -18.94
CA HIS A 88 -5.25 -19.04 -17.60
C HIS A 88 -4.18 -19.57 -16.65
N LYS A 89 -3.88 -18.84 -15.62
CA LYS A 89 -2.80 -19.17 -14.67
C LYS A 89 -3.30 -19.00 -13.24
N PHE A 90 -2.88 -19.90 -12.40
CA PHE A 90 -2.86 -19.70 -10.97
C PHE A 90 -1.60 -18.92 -10.60
N GLU A 91 -1.73 -17.96 -9.74
CA GLU A 91 -0.63 -17.14 -9.23
C GLU A 91 -0.53 -17.33 -7.72
N ALA A 92 0.66 -17.60 -7.23
CA ALA A 92 1.00 -17.58 -5.82
C ALA A 92 2.23 -16.69 -5.63
N GLY A 93 2.26 -15.90 -4.58
CA GLY A 93 3.35 -14.98 -4.32
C GLY A 93 3.62 -14.79 -2.84
N MET A 94 4.82 -14.33 -2.56
CA MET A 94 5.23 -13.83 -1.25
C MET A 94 6.01 -12.53 -1.43
N GLY A 95 5.76 -11.59 -0.55
CA GLY A 95 6.35 -10.27 -0.71
C GLY A 95 6.43 -9.47 0.57
N THR A 96 6.99 -8.29 0.41
CA THR A 96 7.06 -7.27 1.46
C THR A 96 6.75 -5.91 0.87
N THR A 97 6.12 -5.07 1.66
CA THR A 97 5.84 -3.68 1.32
C THR A 97 6.56 -2.77 2.28
N ALA A 98 7.40 -1.88 1.77
CA ALA A 98 7.89 -0.73 2.50
C ALA A 98 6.87 0.40 2.38
N ALA A 99 6.34 0.89 3.49
CA ALA A 99 5.32 1.93 3.53
C ALA A 99 5.79 3.10 4.38
N TYR A 100 5.57 4.31 3.90
CA TYR A 100 5.73 5.52 4.69
C TYR A 100 4.38 6.20 4.81
N MET A 101 3.88 6.31 6.05
CA MET A 101 2.53 6.73 6.36
C MET A 101 2.57 8.03 7.16
N TRP A 102 1.67 8.96 6.82
CA TRP A 102 1.41 10.19 7.55
C TRP A 102 0.05 10.08 8.22
N TYR A 103 0.05 10.21 9.55
CA TYR A 103 -1.13 10.17 10.40
C TYR A 103 -1.42 11.57 10.90
N ARG A 104 -2.64 12.04 10.73
CA ARG A 104 -3.12 13.31 11.32
C ARG A 104 -4.27 13.00 12.27
N TYR A 105 -4.12 13.49 13.49
CA TYR A 105 -5.15 13.43 14.51
C TYR A 105 -5.57 14.85 14.85
N ASP A 106 -6.87 15.12 14.87
CA ASP A 106 -7.44 16.35 15.40
C ASP A 106 -7.93 16.04 16.81
N GLU A 107 -7.23 16.52 17.83
CA GLU A 107 -7.58 16.33 19.22
C GLU A 107 -8.41 17.52 19.69
N ASP A 108 -9.65 17.24 20.09
CA ASP A 108 -10.57 18.22 20.65
C ASP A 108 -10.36 18.25 22.17
N SER A 109 -9.63 19.23 22.67
CA SER A 109 -9.45 19.39 24.11
C SER A 109 -10.49 20.38 24.67
N GLU A 110 -11.52 19.85 25.32
CA GLU A 110 -12.41 20.64 26.15
C GLU A 110 -11.68 21.06 27.45
N SER A 111 -11.23 22.29 27.52
CA SER A 111 -10.79 22.86 28.78
C SER A 111 -11.93 23.63 29.44
N SER A 112 -12.57 23.03 30.42
CA SER A 112 -13.48 23.75 31.30
C SER A 112 -12.67 24.50 32.36
N HIS A 113 -12.51 25.80 32.23
CA HIS A 113 -12.04 26.64 33.31
C HIS A 113 -13.23 26.98 34.24
N ASP A 114 -13.27 26.31 35.40
CA ASP A 114 -14.15 26.74 36.51
C ASP A 114 -13.56 28.02 37.12
N PHE A 115 -14.08 29.16 36.72
CA PHE A 115 -13.86 30.40 37.45
C PHE A 115 -14.90 30.48 38.59
N ASP A 116 -14.43 30.23 39.81
CA ASP A 116 -15.20 30.49 41.00
C ASP A 116 -15.19 32.02 41.32
N CYS A 117 -16.18 32.72 40.82
CA CYS A 117 -16.46 34.08 41.24
C CYS A 117 -17.57 34.03 42.30
N SER A 118 -17.19 33.98 43.56
CA SER A 118 -18.10 34.17 44.67
C SER A 118 -18.71 35.57 44.60
N GLY A 119 -19.92 35.65 44.09
CA GLY A 119 -20.73 36.86 44.11
C GLY A 119 -21.42 37.18 42.77
N MET A 120 -22.72 36.82 42.71
CA MET A 120 -23.73 37.34 41.78
C MET A 120 -23.26 37.67 40.37
N TYR A 121 -23.51 36.80 39.45
CA TYR A 121 -24.02 36.95 38.10
C TYR A 121 -23.61 35.81 37.20
N GLN A 122 -24.62 35.20 36.59
CA GLN A 122 -24.63 34.33 35.42
C GLN A 122 -23.32 33.60 35.05
N ARG A 123 -23.33 32.30 35.29
CA ARG A 123 -22.37 31.30 34.80
C ARG A 123 -22.43 31.23 33.27
N SER A 124 -21.62 31.98 32.59
CA SER A 124 -21.34 31.72 31.18
C SER A 124 -20.17 30.75 31.15
N GLN A 125 -20.46 29.47 30.92
CA GLN A 125 -19.42 28.52 30.54
C GLN A 125 -18.90 28.91 29.16
N GLN A 126 -17.75 29.51 29.10
CA GLN A 126 -17.03 29.74 27.88
C GLN A 126 -16.21 28.47 27.59
N ILE A 127 -16.79 27.57 26.79
CA ILE A 127 -16.07 26.37 26.31
C ILE A 127 -15.14 26.86 25.21
N GLU A 128 -13.86 26.98 25.49
CA GLU A 128 -12.85 27.20 24.48
C GLU A 128 -12.50 25.84 23.83
N HIS A 129 -13.00 25.62 22.62
CA HIS A 129 -12.58 24.51 21.79
C HIS A 129 -11.21 24.82 21.18
N ARG A 130 -10.17 24.19 21.70
CA ARG A 130 -8.83 24.30 21.17
C ARG A 130 -8.53 23.08 20.29
N PHE A 131 -8.60 23.27 18.98
CA PHE A 131 -8.21 22.23 18.02
C PHE A 131 -6.69 22.20 17.89
N SER A 132 -6.06 21.10 18.27
CA SER A 132 -4.66 20.84 17.95
C SER A 132 -4.55 19.69 16.96
N SER A 133 -3.91 19.92 15.81
CA SER A 133 -3.64 18.86 14.85
C SER A 133 -2.20 18.37 15.01
N HIS A 134 -2.04 17.08 15.25
CA HIS A 134 -0.74 16.43 15.29
C HIS A 134 -0.52 15.59 14.02
N GLU A 135 0.62 15.78 13.37
CA GLU A 135 1.02 14.99 12.21
C GLU A 135 2.26 14.17 12.55
N ILE A 136 2.15 12.85 12.40
CA ILE A 136 3.23 11.91 12.70
C ILE A 136 3.49 11.06 11.46
N GLY A 137 4.76 11.05 11.01
CA GLY A 137 5.21 10.14 9.94
C GLY A 137 5.78 8.87 10.54
N LYS A 138 5.35 7.70 10.04
CA LYS A 138 5.88 6.39 10.44
C LYS A 138 6.28 5.58 9.22
N PHE A 139 7.40 4.86 9.36
CA PHE A 139 7.82 3.85 8.41
C PHE A 139 7.34 2.47 8.89
N ASN A 140 6.67 1.73 8.00
CA ASN A 140 6.15 0.40 8.27
C ASN A 140 6.70 -0.57 7.22
N GLN A 141 6.94 -1.81 7.63
CA GLN A 141 7.27 -2.91 6.74
C GLN A 141 6.25 -4.02 6.97
N ILE A 142 5.58 -4.45 5.90
CA ILE A 142 4.51 -5.43 5.93
C ILE A 142 4.93 -6.62 5.09
N PHE A 143 4.83 -7.83 5.63
CA PHE A 143 5.00 -9.07 4.87
C PHE A 143 3.63 -9.60 4.44
N TYR A 144 3.58 -10.21 3.26
CA TYR A 144 2.34 -10.77 2.76
C TYR A 144 2.55 -12.02 1.89
N LEU A 145 1.51 -12.84 1.85
CA LEU A 145 1.35 -13.92 0.90
C LEU A 145 0.19 -13.60 -0.02
N SER A 146 0.29 -13.96 -1.28
CA SER A 146 -0.77 -13.75 -2.27
C SER A 146 -1.12 -15.05 -2.97
N ALA A 147 -2.40 -15.23 -3.26
CA ALA A 147 -2.89 -16.33 -4.09
C ALA A 147 -4.02 -15.84 -4.97
N GLY A 148 -4.05 -16.23 -6.25
CA GLY A 148 -5.07 -15.74 -7.14
C GLY A 148 -5.04 -16.36 -8.52
N TYR A 149 -5.88 -15.80 -9.36
CA TYR A 149 -6.04 -16.14 -10.75
C TYR A 149 -5.53 -14.99 -11.64
N ARG A 150 -4.82 -15.37 -12.69
CA ARG A 150 -4.27 -14.46 -13.68
C ARG A 150 -4.66 -14.88 -15.09
N LEU A 151 -5.40 -14.02 -15.78
CA LEU A 151 -5.61 -14.12 -17.21
C LEU A 151 -4.56 -13.27 -17.91
N GLN A 152 -3.69 -13.89 -18.72
CA GLN A 152 -2.58 -13.21 -19.37
C GLN A 152 -2.39 -13.67 -20.81
N PHE A 153 -2.33 -12.73 -21.72
CA PHE A 153 -1.97 -12.97 -23.12
C PHE A 153 -0.47 -12.74 -23.34
N ALA A 154 0.09 -13.37 -24.39
CA ALA A 154 1.52 -13.25 -24.69
C ALA A 154 1.94 -11.80 -25.00
N LYS A 155 1.06 -11.07 -25.67
CA LYS A 155 1.04 -9.62 -25.86
C LYS A 155 -0.41 -9.20 -25.72
N GLY A 156 -0.70 -8.21 -24.89
CA GLY A 156 -2.07 -7.77 -24.70
C GLY A 156 -2.49 -7.70 -23.24
N PRO A 157 -3.78 -7.71 -22.97
CA PRO A 157 -4.31 -7.48 -21.64
C PRO A 157 -3.87 -8.56 -20.65
N VAL A 158 -3.69 -8.14 -19.40
CA VAL A 158 -3.54 -8.99 -18.25
C VAL A 158 -4.56 -8.55 -17.19
N VAL A 159 -5.25 -9.52 -16.59
CA VAL A 159 -6.18 -9.31 -15.50
C VAL A 159 -5.77 -10.25 -14.37
N ARG A 160 -5.75 -9.74 -13.15
CA ARG A 160 -5.40 -10.48 -11.95
C ARG A 160 -6.45 -10.24 -10.89
N ALA A 161 -6.88 -11.30 -10.24
CA ALA A 161 -7.79 -11.23 -9.10
C ALA A 161 -7.43 -12.35 -8.10
N GLY A 162 -7.54 -12.06 -6.83
CA GLY A 162 -7.19 -13.02 -5.78
C GLY A 162 -7.29 -12.42 -4.40
N PHE A 163 -6.57 -13.03 -3.48
CA PHE A 163 -6.53 -12.64 -2.08
C PHE A 163 -5.09 -12.53 -1.61
N THR A 164 -4.89 -11.62 -0.68
CA THR A 164 -3.62 -11.42 0.02
C THR A 164 -3.82 -11.66 1.50
N LEU A 165 -2.91 -12.41 2.11
CA LEU A 165 -2.79 -12.57 3.54
C LEU A 165 -1.69 -11.64 4.02
N HIS A 166 -1.98 -10.79 4.97
CA HIS A 166 -1.01 -9.89 5.57
C HIS A 166 -0.65 -10.37 6.96
N ASP A 167 0.63 -10.32 7.28
CA ASP A 167 1.10 -10.37 8.64
C ASP A 167 1.36 -8.93 9.09
N ASN A 168 0.46 -8.40 9.89
CA ASN A 168 0.64 -7.10 10.54
C ASN A 168 1.66 -7.25 11.68
N LEU A 169 2.94 -7.35 11.32
CA LEU A 169 4.02 -7.13 12.27
C LEU A 169 4.02 -5.67 12.69
N HIS A 170 3.01 -5.26 13.45
CA HIS A 170 3.02 -3.99 14.14
C HIS A 170 4.08 -4.04 15.24
N ILE A 171 5.20 -3.37 15.02
CA ILE A 171 6.25 -3.14 16.02
C ILE A 171 5.73 -2.21 17.14
N ASN A 172 4.47 -1.81 17.16
CA ASN A 172 3.86 -1.02 18.23
C ASN A 172 2.47 -1.54 18.58
N GLU A 173 2.37 -2.05 19.77
CA GLU A 173 1.25 -2.70 20.48
C GLU A 173 0.01 -1.80 20.76
N LEU A 174 -0.47 -0.99 19.85
CA LEU A 174 -1.54 -0.04 20.20
C LEU A 174 -2.85 -0.16 19.39
N ILE A 175 -2.97 -1.13 18.49
CA ILE A 175 -4.25 -1.39 17.84
C ILE A 175 -4.46 -2.91 17.80
N GLU A 176 -5.18 -3.37 18.77
CA GLU A 176 -5.76 -4.69 18.92
C GLU A 176 -7.04 -4.77 18.06
N ASP A 177 -6.87 -4.95 16.74
CA ASP A 177 -7.99 -5.36 15.88
C ASP A 177 -7.46 -6.32 14.81
N THR A 178 -7.63 -7.62 15.13
CA THR A 178 -7.12 -8.77 14.37
C THR A 178 -8.08 -9.25 13.28
N ASP A 179 -9.06 -8.46 12.85
CA ASP A 179 -10.24 -9.01 12.19
C ASP A 179 -10.16 -9.14 10.66
N ASP A 180 -9.14 -8.64 9.97
CA ASP A 180 -9.08 -8.81 8.51
C ASP A 180 -7.75 -9.37 8.02
N VAL A 181 -7.63 -10.72 8.06
CA VAL A 181 -6.47 -11.43 7.53
C VAL A 181 -6.53 -11.58 6.00
N PHE A 182 -7.74 -11.57 5.42
CA PHE A 182 -7.97 -11.78 3.99
C PHE A 182 -8.40 -10.52 3.27
N HIS A 183 -7.58 -10.07 2.34
CA HIS A 183 -7.90 -8.88 1.53
C HIS A 183 -7.96 -9.25 0.04
N PRO A 184 -9.10 -9.02 -0.64
CA PRO A 184 -9.19 -9.24 -2.08
C PRO A 184 -8.33 -8.23 -2.85
N TYR A 185 -7.87 -8.63 -4.05
CA TYR A 185 -7.23 -7.72 -4.99
C TYR A 185 -7.76 -7.88 -6.40
N LEU A 186 -7.70 -6.78 -7.15
CA LEU A 186 -8.02 -6.75 -8.57
C LEU A 186 -7.06 -5.80 -9.27
N SER A 187 -6.41 -6.27 -10.34
CA SER A 187 -5.59 -5.41 -11.19
C SER A 187 -5.72 -5.76 -12.66
N ILE A 188 -5.56 -4.74 -13.50
CA ILE A 188 -5.56 -4.83 -14.95
C ILE A 188 -4.29 -4.23 -15.51
N GLY A 189 -3.83 -4.74 -16.64
CA GLY A 189 -2.59 -4.25 -17.22
C GLY A 189 -2.35 -4.76 -18.64
N TYR A 190 -1.11 -4.65 -19.06
CA TYR A 190 -0.67 -5.03 -20.40
C TYR A 190 0.65 -5.77 -20.35
N THR A 191 0.73 -6.88 -21.10
CA THR A 191 1.93 -7.71 -21.29
C THR A 191 2.60 -7.35 -22.61
N PHE A 192 3.92 -7.19 -22.62
CA PHE A 192 4.74 -6.83 -23.79
C PHE A 192 6.01 -7.66 -23.89
#